data_e198d4124403921ebf13de2cf5bd75ca
#
_entry.id   e198d4124403921ebf13de2cf5bd75ca
#
_cell.length_a   1.000
_cell.length_b   1.000
_cell.length_c   1.000
_cell.angle_alpha   90.00
_cell.angle_beta   90.00
_cell.angle_gamma   90.00
#
_symmetry.space_group_name_H-M   'P 1'
#
loop_
_entity.id
_entity.type
_entity.pdbx_description
1 polymer ?
#
loop_
_entity_poly.entity_id
_entity_poly.type
_entity_poly.pdbx_seq_one_letter_code
_entity_poly.pdbx_strand_id
1 'polypeptide(L)'
;MSTISIISVGNLVLNKATPPRKPRVEHYLIPSYQRGYRWTELHVSALLNDIDSFMNSRKSTDERYCLQPIAIVKQLDKDGYTIWEIVDGQQRLITLFLILNYLGQYSYKLSFEKRSQSEEFLSNLNHNTYCHDTPDHHFISKAHEIISNWFEEKSHEDMGYKNRFAVVLVDAVKIIWYEMDIKGTNLKKLRPKK
;
A
#
# COMPACT_ATOMS: atom_id res chain seq x y z
N MET A 1 -11.98 21.47 -3.01
CA MET A 1 -12.90 20.47 -3.61
C MET A 1 -12.25 19.11 -3.53
N SER A 2 -13.03 18.10 -3.12
CA SER A 2 -12.57 16.71 -3.18
C SER A 2 -12.37 16.30 -4.64
N THR A 3 -11.35 15.47 -4.89
CA THR A 3 -11.03 14.99 -6.24
C THR A 3 -10.99 13.46 -6.27
N ILE A 4 -11.44 12.90 -7.38
CA ILE A 4 -11.32 11.46 -7.65
C ILE A 4 -10.49 11.30 -8.91
N SER A 5 -9.50 10.43 -8.85
CA SER A 5 -8.68 10.05 -9.99
C SER A 5 -8.37 8.56 -9.97
N ILE A 6 -7.94 8.04 -11.10
CA ILE A 6 -7.46 6.65 -11.21
C ILE A 6 -5.96 6.72 -11.43
N ILE A 7 -5.20 6.14 -10.50
CA ILE A 7 -3.75 6.11 -10.56
C ILE A 7 -3.25 4.67 -10.63
N SER A 8 -2.05 4.45 -11.18
CA SER A 8 -1.40 3.12 -11.12
C SER A 8 -0.81 2.87 -9.73
N VAL A 9 -0.64 1.60 -9.37
CA VAL A 9 0.10 1.23 -8.14
C VAL A 9 1.50 1.84 -8.16
N GLY A 10 2.16 1.90 -9.31
CA GLY A 10 3.47 2.55 -9.44
C GLY A 10 3.46 4.04 -9.06
N ASN A 11 2.33 4.73 -9.26
CA ASN A 11 2.20 6.14 -8.87
C ASN A 11 2.05 6.35 -7.35
N LEU A 12 1.85 5.27 -6.57
CA LEU A 12 1.90 5.34 -5.10
C LEU A 12 3.33 5.51 -4.58
N VAL A 13 4.34 5.23 -5.39
CA VAL A 13 5.73 5.12 -4.92
C VAL A 13 6.47 6.44 -5.00
N LEU A 14 6.35 7.17 -6.10
CA LEU A 14 7.14 8.37 -6.35
C LEU A 14 6.28 9.60 -6.52
N ASN A 15 6.58 10.60 -5.72
CA ASN A 15 6.09 11.95 -5.94
C ASN A 15 6.81 12.56 -7.15
N LYS A 16 6.08 12.77 -8.22
CA LYS A 16 6.55 13.54 -9.39
C LYS A 16 6.49 15.03 -9.03
N ALA A 17 7.40 15.46 -8.13
CA ALA A 17 7.42 16.85 -7.70
C ALA A 17 7.62 17.78 -8.90
N THR A 18 6.80 18.85 -8.94
CA THR A 18 7.02 19.95 -9.89
C THR A 18 8.27 20.74 -9.48
N PRO A 19 9.15 21.14 -10.41
CA PRO A 19 10.28 22.02 -10.09
C PRO A 19 9.83 23.25 -9.25
N PRO A 20 10.66 23.70 -8.26
CA PRO A 20 12.07 23.37 -8.04
C PRO A 20 12.34 22.18 -7.10
N ARG A 21 11.34 21.43 -6.68
CA ARG A 21 11.49 20.33 -5.70
C ARG A 21 12.02 19.06 -6.36
N LYS A 22 12.91 18.34 -5.65
CA LYS A 22 13.39 17.04 -6.10
C LYS A 22 12.28 15.97 -5.92
N PRO A 23 12.15 15.00 -6.84
CA PRO A 23 11.30 13.84 -6.63
C PRO A 23 11.72 13.12 -5.34
N ARG A 24 10.74 12.66 -4.57
CA ARG A 24 10.99 11.85 -3.37
C ARG A 24 9.91 10.78 -3.27
N VAL A 25 10.21 9.77 -2.46
CA VAL A 25 9.27 8.70 -2.15
C VAL A 25 8.02 9.28 -1.48
N GLU A 26 6.85 8.86 -1.94
CA GLU A 26 5.57 9.25 -1.35
C GLU A 26 5.49 8.80 0.11
N HIS A 27 4.86 9.63 0.94
CA HIS A 27 4.73 9.40 2.37
C HIS A 27 3.27 9.32 2.79
N TYR A 28 2.89 8.18 3.35
CA TYR A 28 1.55 7.90 3.86
C TYR A 28 1.57 7.82 5.38
N LEU A 29 0.68 8.56 6.02
CA LEU A 29 0.49 8.58 7.47
C LEU A 29 -0.77 7.81 7.84
N ILE A 30 -0.62 6.81 8.68
CA ILE A 30 -1.72 6.06 9.29
C ILE A 30 -2.03 6.70 10.63
N PRO A 31 -3.19 7.40 10.75
CA PRO A 31 -3.53 8.12 11.96
C PRO A 31 -3.92 7.17 13.10
N SER A 32 -3.86 7.69 14.33
CA SER A 32 -4.05 6.91 15.56
C SER A 32 -5.47 6.36 15.75
N TYR A 33 -6.45 6.90 15.05
CA TYR A 33 -7.83 6.39 15.10
C TYR A 33 -8.06 5.18 14.19
N GLN A 34 -7.15 4.92 13.25
CA GLN A 34 -7.20 3.72 12.43
C GLN A 34 -6.80 2.50 13.26
N ARG A 35 -7.55 1.40 13.08
CA ARG A 35 -7.18 0.11 13.68
C ARG A 35 -5.84 -0.38 13.12
N GLY A 36 -5.19 -1.30 13.80
CA GLY A 36 -4.00 -1.97 13.28
C GLY A 36 -4.28 -2.82 12.03
N TYR A 37 -3.20 -3.33 11.44
CA TYR A 37 -3.32 -4.27 10.32
C TYR A 37 -4.01 -5.56 10.78
N ARG A 38 -4.99 -6.03 10.00
CA ARG A 38 -5.88 -7.17 10.37
C ARG A 38 -6.27 -8.05 9.19
N TRP A 39 -5.72 -7.83 8.00
CA TRP A 39 -5.97 -8.74 6.91
C TRP A 39 -5.43 -10.13 7.23
N THR A 40 -6.27 -11.12 6.99
CA THR A 40 -5.96 -12.54 7.16
C THR A 40 -5.50 -13.12 5.83
N GLU A 41 -5.11 -14.39 5.84
CA GLU A 41 -4.76 -15.16 4.65
C GLU A 41 -5.79 -15.03 3.53
N LEU A 42 -7.08 -15.12 3.86
CA LEU A 42 -8.17 -14.98 2.88
C LEU A 42 -8.08 -13.65 2.10
N HIS A 43 -7.82 -12.55 2.81
CA HIS A 43 -7.78 -11.22 2.17
C HIS A 43 -6.51 -11.02 1.32
N VAL A 44 -5.37 -11.49 1.83
CA VAL A 44 -4.08 -11.35 1.14
C VAL A 44 -4.08 -12.23 -0.11
N SER A 45 -4.47 -13.50 0.03
CA SER A 45 -4.54 -14.44 -1.09
C SER A 45 -5.58 -14.01 -2.14
N ALA A 46 -6.73 -13.47 -1.72
CA ALA A 46 -7.71 -12.93 -2.66
C ALA A 46 -7.11 -11.81 -3.51
N LEU A 47 -6.40 -10.85 -2.90
CA LEU A 47 -5.75 -9.76 -3.66
C LEU A 47 -4.71 -10.29 -4.66
N LEU A 48 -3.87 -11.24 -4.24
CA LEU A 48 -2.86 -11.85 -5.10
C LEU A 48 -3.49 -12.62 -6.26
N ASN A 49 -4.50 -13.44 -5.97
CA ASN A 49 -5.21 -14.24 -6.97
C ASN A 49 -6.00 -13.38 -7.96
N ASP A 50 -6.59 -12.27 -7.52
CA ASP A 50 -7.28 -11.33 -8.40
C ASP A 50 -6.31 -10.72 -9.43
N ILE A 51 -5.11 -10.31 -8.97
CA ILE A 51 -4.08 -9.75 -9.85
C ILE A 51 -3.51 -10.83 -10.77
N ASP A 52 -3.28 -12.04 -10.28
CA ASP A 52 -2.84 -13.19 -11.08
C ASP A 52 -3.86 -13.53 -12.17
N SER A 53 -5.13 -13.63 -11.80
CA SER A 53 -6.22 -13.90 -12.74
C SER A 53 -6.31 -12.84 -13.83
N PHE A 54 -6.17 -11.56 -13.45
CA PHE A 54 -6.10 -10.47 -14.41
C PHE A 54 -4.87 -10.60 -15.33
N MET A 55 -3.68 -10.84 -14.77
CA MET A 55 -2.45 -11.01 -15.54
C MET A 55 -2.57 -12.12 -16.57
N ASN A 56 -3.15 -13.27 -16.20
CA ASN A 56 -3.28 -14.44 -17.06
C ASN A 56 -4.43 -14.32 -18.08
N SER A 57 -5.47 -13.53 -17.79
CA SER A 57 -6.62 -13.33 -18.71
C SER A 57 -6.44 -12.12 -19.64
N ARG A 58 -5.46 -11.25 -19.38
CA ARG A 58 -5.22 -10.00 -20.10
C ARG A 58 -4.92 -10.27 -21.59
N LYS A 59 -5.74 -9.68 -22.47
CA LYS A 59 -5.60 -9.83 -23.93
C LYS A 59 -4.84 -8.69 -24.58
N SER A 60 -4.76 -7.52 -23.93
CA SER A 60 -4.11 -6.32 -24.44
C SER A 60 -3.29 -5.62 -23.36
N THR A 61 -2.22 -4.96 -23.76
CA THR A 61 -1.43 -4.09 -22.86
C THR A 61 -2.23 -2.90 -22.34
N ASP A 62 -3.36 -2.55 -22.94
CA ASP A 62 -4.21 -1.42 -22.56
C ASP A 62 -5.25 -1.78 -21.50
N GLU A 63 -5.45 -3.08 -21.24
CA GLU A 63 -6.35 -3.52 -20.18
C GLU A 63 -5.81 -3.16 -18.79
N ARG A 64 -6.73 -2.78 -17.90
CA ARG A 64 -6.42 -2.34 -16.53
C ARG A 64 -7.31 -3.07 -15.52
N TYR A 65 -6.72 -3.40 -14.39
CA TYR A 65 -7.45 -3.93 -13.23
C TYR A 65 -7.56 -2.86 -12.16
N CYS A 66 -8.77 -2.56 -11.69
CA CYS A 66 -8.99 -1.49 -10.74
C CYS A 66 -9.31 -2.04 -9.35
N LEU A 67 -8.45 -1.72 -8.40
CA LEU A 67 -8.67 -1.99 -6.98
C LEU A 67 -9.68 -0.99 -6.39
N GLN A 68 -10.26 -1.38 -5.26
CA GLN A 68 -11.14 -0.52 -4.49
C GLN A 68 -10.46 0.78 -4.04
N PRO A 69 -11.23 1.83 -3.71
CA PRO A 69 -10.70 3.16 -3.38
C PRO A 69 -9.72 3.17 -2.20
N ILE A 70 -8.80 4.13 -2.25
CA ILE A 70 -8.05 4.66 -1.11
C ILE A 70 -8.47 6.10 -0.93
N ALA A 71 -9.00 6.44 0.24
CA ALA A 71 -9.39 7.80 0.61
C ALA A 71 -8.28 8.43 1.47
N ILE A 72 -7.87 9.63 1.07
CA ILE A 72 -6.75 10.33 1.68
C ILE A 72 -7.04 11.81 1.89
N VAL A 73 -6.26 12.40 2.78
CA VAL A 73 -6.22 13.85 3.00
C VAL A 73 -4.81 14.34 2.84
N LYS A 74 -4.64 15.41 2.08
CA LYS A 74 -3.36 16.06 1.90
C LYS A 74 -2.97 16.86 3.12
N GLN A 75 -1.76 16.62 3.63
CA GLN A 75 -1.08 17.44 4.62
C GLN A 75 0.29 17.88 4.11
N LEU A 76 0.92 18.81 4.81
CA LEU A 76 2.29 19.23 4.54
C LEU A 76 3.14 18.95 5.77
N ASP A 77 4.36 18.45 5.54
CA ASP A 77 5.37 18.35 6.59
C ASP A 77 6.02 19.72 6.87
N LYS A 78 6.98 19.73 7.80
CA LYS A 78 7.72 20.95 8.21
C LYS A 78 8.46 21.62 7.05
N ASP A 79 8.88 20.83 6.06
CA ASP A 79 9.61 21.27 4.89
C ASP A 79 8.68 21.59 3.70
N GLY A 80 7.37 21.52 3.93
CA GLY A 80 6.33 21.79 2.93
C GLY A 80 6.16 20.68 1.91
N TYR A 81 6.59 19.43 2.20
CA TYR A 81 6.30 18.28 1.36
C TYR A 81 4.96 17.66 1.72
N THR A 82 4.35 17.06 0.73
CA THR A 82 3.07 16.37 0.91
C THR A 82 3.26 15.12 1.76
N ILE A 83 2.35 14.96 2.75
CA ILE A 83 2.08 13.73 3.48
C ILE A 83 0.62 13.39 3.24
N TRP A 84 0.33 12.15 2.91
CA TRP A 84 -1.02 11.64 2.67
C TRP A 84 -1.54 10.94 3.92
N GLU A 85 -2.43 11.60 4.68
CA GLU A 85 -3.13 10.94 5.78
C GLU A 85 -4.20 10.01 5.25
N ILE A 86 -4.17 8.74 5.67
CA ILE A 86 -5.10 7.71 5.22
C ILE A 86 -6.41 7.80 6.00
N VAL A 87 -7.51 7.99 5.29
CA VAL A 87 -8.86 7.98 5.86
C VAL A 87 -9.52 6.61 5.68
N ASP A 88 -9.30 5.97 4.52
CA ASP A 88 -9.75 4.60 4.23
C ASP A 88 -8.80 3.90 3.25
N GLY A 89 -8.84 2.55 3.24
CA GLY A 89 -7.97 1.74 2.38
C GLY A 89 -6.63 1.36 3.01
N GLN A 90 -6.42 1.63 4.31
CA GLN A 90 -5.18 1.33 5.03
C GLN A 90 -4.71 -0.12 4.85
N GLN A 91 -5.59 -1.10 5.01
CA GLN A 91 -5.25 -2.53 4.94
C GLN A 91 -4.66 -2.87 3.56
N ARG A 92 -5.30 -2.38 2.50
CA ARG A 92 -4.84 -2.56 1.12
C ARG A 92 -3.50 -1.88 0.88
N LEU A 93 -3.35 -0.66 1.38
CA LEU A 93 -2.09 0.07 1.23
C LEU A 93 -0.93 -0.68 1.90
N ILE A 94 -1.12 -1.17 3.14
CA ILE A 94 -0.08 -1.96 3.83
C ILE A 94 0.22 -3.25 3.05
N THR A 95 -0.79 -3.96 2.54
CA THR A 95 -0.57 -5.19 1.77
C THR A 95 0.18 -4.93 0.47
N LEU A 96 -0.16 -3.85 -0.26
CA LEU A 96 0.59 -3.44 -1.46
C LEU A 96 2.04 -3.10 -1.13
N PHE A 97 2.28 -2.43 0.01
CA PHE A 97 3.64 -2.19 0.51
C PHE A 97 4.42 -3.49 0.70
N LEU A 98 3.81 -4.48 1.36
CA LEU A 98 4.44 -5.79 1.59
C LEU A 98 4.76 -6.51 0.28
N ILE A 99 3.83 -6.50 -0.68
CA ILE A 99 4.03 -7.13 -2.00
C ILE A 99 5.16 -6.44 -2.77
N LEU A 100 5.16 -5.10 -2.83
CA LEU A 100 6.21 -4.34 -3.52
C LEU A 100 7.59 -4.60 -2.90
N ASN A 101 7.65 -4.62 -1.57
CA ASN A 101 8.89 -4.90 -0.84
C ASN A 101 9.41 -6.32 -1.12
N TYR A 102 8.53 -7.33 -1.07
CA TYR A 102 8.88 -8.71 -1.39
C TYR A 102 9.42 -8.86 -2.82
N LEU A 103 8.81 -8.15 -3.78
CA LEU A 103 9.23 -8.15 -5.18
C LEU A 103 10.50 -7.33 -5.45
N GLY A 104 11.12 -6.74 -4.42
CA GLY A 104 12.30 -5.88 -4.58
C GLY A 104 12.02 -4.59 -5.35
N GLN A 105 10.76 -4.17 -5.42
CA GLN A 105 10.38 -2.92 -6.05
C GLN A 105 10.56 -1.74 -5.09
N TYR A 106 10.76 -0.55 -5.64
CA TYR A 106 10.68 0.67 -4.82
C TYR A 106 9.31 0.74 -4.16
N SER A 107 9.29 1.07 -2.87
CA SER A 107 8.07 1.25 -2.11
C SER A 107 7.96 2.67 -1.57
N TYR A 108 6.77 3.02 -1.09
CA TYR A 108 6.51 4.30 -0.43
C TYR A 108 6.84 4.24 1.06
N LYS A 109 6.92 5.42 1.70
CA LYS A 109 7.09 5.49 3.16
C LYS A 109 5.73 5.34 3.83
N LEU A 110 5.66 4.42 4.81
CA LEU A 110 4.54 4.31 5.75
C LEU A 110 4.98 4.79 7.13
N SER A 111 4.19 5.66 7.75
CA SER A 111 4.37 6.06 9.14
C SER A 111 3.07 5.93 9.92
N PHE A 112 3.19 5.78 11.22
CA PHE A 112 2.07 5.60 12.14
C PHE A 112 2.10 6.66 13.23
N GLU A 113 1.01 7.42 13.39
CA GLU A 113 0.94 8.55 14.34
C GLU A 113 1.29 8.15 15.79
N LYS A 114 0.95 6.94 16.23
CA LYS A 114 1.18 6.45 17.60
C LYS A 114 1.76 5.04 17.70
N ARG A 115 2.17 4.45 16.60
CA ARG A 115 2.67 3.07 16.54
C ARG A 115 4.03 3.01 15.84
N SER A 116 5.01 3.73 16.39
CA SER A 116 6.38 3.78 15.85
C SER A 116 7.03 2.39 15.73
N GLN A 117 6.72 1.47 16.65
CA GLN A 117 7.17 0.08 16.58
C GLN A 117 6.69 -0.64 15.32
N SER A 118 5.47 -0.34 14.83
CA SER A 118 4.96 -0.91 13.58
C SER A 118 5.69 -0.36 12.35
N GLU A 119 6.13 0.90 12.39
CA GLU A 119 6.95 1.50 11.32
C GLU A 119 8.34 0.85 11.26
N GLU A 120 8.99 0.70 12.41
CA GLU A 120 10.29 0.03 12.53
C GLU A 120 10.20 -1.43 12.09
N PHE A 121 9.14 -2.14 12.52
CA PHE A 121 8.89 -3.52 12.14
C PHE A 121 8.74 -3.69 10.62
N LEU A 122 7.93 -2.84 9.96
CA LEU A 122 7.77 -2.84 8.50
C LEU A 122 9.09 -2.57 7.76
N SER A 123 9.94 -1.71 8.30
CA SER A 123 11.23 -1.38 7.70
C SER A 123 12.24 -2.54 7.80
N ASN A 124 12.08 -3.43 8.78
CA ASN A 124 13.00 -4.52 9.08
C ASN A 124 12.49 -5.91 8.67
N LEU A 125 11.37 -6.02 7.97
CA LEU A 125 10.75 -7.30 7.58
C LEU A 125 11.68 -8.25 6.83
N ASN A 126 12.62 -7.73 6.06
CA ASN A 126 13.57 -8.53 5.27
C ASN A 126 14.69 -9.17 6.12
N HIS A 127 14.76 -8.91 7.42
CA HIS A 127 15.80 -9.40 8.31
C HIS A 127 15.38 -10.59 9.19
N ASN A 128 14.36 -11.37 8.78
CA ASN A 128 13.88 -12.57 9.47
C ASN A 128 13.49 -12.38 10.95
N THR A 129 13.18 -11.17 11.36
CA THR A 129 12.78 -10.89 12.74
C THR A 129 11.26 -10.98 12.85
N TYR A 130 10.74 -12.21 12.93
CA TYR A 130 9.34 -12.44 13.30
C TYR A 130 9.18 -12.16 14.80
N CYS A 131 8.90 -10.90 15.14
CA CYS A 131 8.53 -10.49 16.47
C CYS A 131 7.01 -10.42 16.57
N HIS A 132 6.44 -11.16 17.53
CA HIS A 132 4.98 -11.21 17.73
C HIS A 132 4.53 -10.35 18.91
N ASP A 133 5.30 -9.31 19.28
CA ASP A 133 5.09 -8.53 20.49
C ASP A 133 3.79 -7.72 20.47
N THR A 134 3.26 -7.45 19.29
CA THR A 134 2.01 -6.75 19.13
C THR A 134 1.07 -7.46 18.15
N PRO A 135 -0.27 -7.27 18.26
CA PRO A 135 -1.20 -7.79 17.27
C PRO A 135 -0.90 -7.32 15.84
N ASP A 136 -0.36 -6.11 15.66
CA ASP A 136 0.01 -5.60 14.34
C ASP A 136 1.17 -6.40 13.74
N HIS A 137 2.21 -6.67 14.55
CA HIS A 137 3.36 -7.46 14.13
C HIS A 137 2.96 -8.86 13.71
N HIS A 138 2.07 -9.51 14.48
CA HIS A 138 1.56 -10.84 14.14
C HIS A 138 0.89 -10.86 12.75
N PHE A 139 -0.06 -9.95 12.51
CA PHE A 139 -0.78 -9.94 11.23
C PHE A 139 0.10 -9.50 10.05
N ILE A 140 1.04 -8.59 10.25
CA ILE A 140 2.00 -8.16 9.22
C ILE A 140 2.95 -9.32 8.87
N SER A 141 3.51 -10.01 9.87
CA SER A 141 4.36 -11.18 9.66
C SER A 141 3.64 -12.28 8.91
N LYS A 142 2.39 -12.56 9.32
CA LYS A 142 1.58 -13.57 8.64
C LYS A 142 1.27 -13.20 7.19
N ALA A 143 0.96 -11.94 6.93
CA ALA A 143 0.74 -11.47 5.56
C ALA A 143 2.02 -11.59 4.71
N HIS A 144 3.18 -11.26 5.27
CA HIS A 144 4.47 -11.41 4.59
C HIS A 144 4.78 -12.89 4.29
N GLU A 145 4.56 -13.79 5.23
CA GLU A 145 4.70 -15.24 5.05
C GLU A 145 3.80 -15.75 3.92
N ILE A 146 2.52 -15.35 3.91
CA ILE A 146 1.56 -15.73 2.87
C ILE A 146 2.02 -15.24 1.49
N ILE A 147 2.48 -13.99 1.40
CA ILE A 147 3.00 -13.41 0.15
C ILE A 147 4.21 -14.22 -0.32
N SER A 148 5.17 -14.51 0.57
CA SER A 148 6.37 -15.28 0.24
C SER A 148 6.02 -16.66 -0.31
N ASN A 149 5.21 -17.43 0.42
CA ASN A 149 4.83 -18.79 0.05
C ASN A 149 4.07 -18.80 -1.28
N TRP A 150 3.15 -17.84 -1.48
CA TRP A 150 2.39 -17.72 -2.72
C TRP A 150 3.29 -17.47 -3.94
N PHE A 151 4.27 -16.56 -3.81
CA PHE A 151 5.23 -16.30 -4.90
C PHE A 151 6.23 -17.44 -5.11
N GLU A 152 6.62 -18.13 -4.05
CA GLU A 152 7.50 -19.31 -4.17
C GLU A 152 6.80 -20.41 -4.95
N GLU A 153 5.56 -20.75 -4.60
CA GLU A 153 4.75 -21.74 -5.32
C GLU A 153 4.66 -21.41 -6.82
N LYS A 154 4.27 -20.18 -7.17
CA LYS A 154 4.16 -19.73 -8.58
C LYS A 154 5.50 -19.71 -9.32
N SER A 155 6.59 -19.42 -8.62
CA SER A 155 7.93 -19.34 -9.22
C SER A 155 8.57 -20.70 -9.45
N HIS A 156 8.09 -21.77 -8.82
CA HIS A 156 8.54 -23.14 -9.11
C HIS A 156 8.22 -23.56 -10.55
N GLU A 157 7.07 -23.13 -11.07
CA GLU A 157 6.62 -23.44 -12.41
C GLU A 157 7.18 -22.47 -13.46
N ASP A 158 7.56 -21.24 -13.03
CA ASP A 158 7.94 -20.16 -13.92
C ASP A 158 8.92 -19.18 -13.26
N MET A 159 10.19 -19.30 -13.59
CA MET A 159 11.26 -18.43 -13.07
C MET A 159 11.05 -16.93 -13.35
N GLY A 160 10.30 -16.57 -14.40
CA GLY A 160 10.01 -15.18 -14.77
C GLY A 160 8.76 -14.60 -14.08
N TYR A 161 8.03 -15.41 -13.33
CA TYR A 161 6.72 -15.05 -12.79
C TYR A 161 6.74 -13.78 -11.94
N LYS A 162 7.66 -13.66 -10.98
CA LYS A 162 7.77 -12.48 -10.09
C LYS A 162 7.95 -11.19 -10.89
N ASN A 163 8.78 -11.21 -11.92
CA ASN A 163 9.03 -10.02 -12.74
C ASN A 163 7.79 -9.63 -13.55
N ARG A 164 7.10 -10.58 -14.16
CA ARG A 164 5.86 -10.29 -14.89
C ARG A 164 4.77 -9.77 -13.98
N PHE A 165 4.59 -10.38 -12.81
CA PHE A 165 3.64 -9.91 -11.80
C PHE A 165 3.97 -8.49 -11.35
N ALA A 166 5.24 -8.17 -11.08
CA ALA A 166 5.69 -6.84 -10.69
C ALA A 166 5.36 -5.78 -11.75
N VAL A 167 5.62 -6.07 -13.03
CA VAL A 167 5.29 -5.17 -14.14
C VAL A 167 3.77 -4.93 -14.21
N VAL A 168 2.97 -5.99 -14.15
CA VAL A 168 1.51 -5.87 -14.19
C VAL A 168 0.99 -5.09 -12.98
N LEU A 169 1.49 -5.39 -11.77
CA LEU A 169 1.12 -4.69 -10.55
C LEU A 169 1.39 -3.19 -10.64
N VAL A 170 2.57 -2.81 -11.10
CA VAL A 170 3.01 -1.41 -11.12
C VAL A 170 2.30 -0.61 -12.21
N ASP A 171 2.16 -1.19 -13.41
CA ASP A 171 1.68 -0.46 -14.59
C ASP A 171 0.18 -0.61 -14.85
N ALA A 172 -0.36 -1.82 -14.70
CA ALA A 172 -1.70 -2.15 -15.14
C ALA A 172 -2.73 -2.16 -14.01
N VAL A 173 -2.32 -2.46 -12.77
CA VAL A 173 -3.21 -2.38 -11.63
C VAL A 173 -3.39 -0.92 -11.23
N LYS A 174 -4.66 -0.50 -11.15
CA LYS A 174 -5.09 0.85 -10.83
C LYS A 174 -5.78 0.90 -9.49
N ILE A 175 -5.78 2.10 -8.89
CA ILE A 175 -6.46 2.40 -7.64
C ILE A 175 -7.33 3.63 -7.87
N ILE A 176 -8.54 3.60 -7.34
CA ILE A 176 -9.38 4.78 -7.23
C ILE A 176 -8.81 5.62 -6.10
N TRP A 177 -8.24 6.76 -6.47
CA TRP A 177 -7.61 7.73 -5.58
C TRP A 177 -8.61 8.82 -5.23
N TYR A 178 -9.05 8.85 -3.98
CA TYR A 178 -10.01 9.83 -3.50
C TYR A 178 -9.34 10.80 -2.53
N GLU A 179 -8.98 11.98 -3.03
CA GLU A 179 -8.44 13.08 -2.22
C GLU A 179 -9.59 13.90 -1.65
N MET A 180 -9.75 13.83 -0.32
CA MET A 180 -10.80 14.53 0.41
C MET A 180 -10.37 15.97 0.70
N ASP A 181 -11.23 16.94 0.36
CA ASP A 181 -11.08 18.34 0.78
C ASP A 181 -11.72 18.53 2.15
N ILE A 182 -10.90 18.79 3.15
CA ILE A 182 -11.35 18.98 4.54
C ILE A 182 -11.40 20.46 4.95
N LYS A 183 -11.35 21.39 3.99
CA LYS A 183 -11.49 22.82 4.29
C LYS A 183 -12.79 23.06 5.06
N GLY A 184 -12.65 23.36 6.36
CA GLY A 184 -13.77 23.60 7.30
C GLY A 184 -14.30 22.37 8.02
N THR A 185 -13.83 21.16 7.72
CA THR A 185 -14.23 19.94 8.44
C THR A 185 -13.14 19.54 9.44
N ASN A 186 -13.46 19.54 10.71
CA ASN A 186 -12.53 19.07 11.73
C ASN A 186 -12.45 17.53 11.62
N LEU A 187 -11.34 16.99 11.10
CA LEU A 187 -11.10 15.54 10.98
C LEU A 187 -11.35 14.79 12.30
N LYS A 188 -11.17 15.48 13.44
CA LYS A 188 -11.51 14.91 14.76
C LYS A 188 -13.00 14.59 14.91
N LYS A 189 -13.90 15.21 14.13
CA LYS A 189 -15.34 14.91 14.13
C LYS A 189 -15.71 13.71 13.24
N LEU A 190 -14.88 13.35 12.26
CA LEU A 190 -15.07 12.15 11.43
C LEU A 190 -14.56 10.88 12.12
N ARG A 191 -13.89 11.03 13.27
CA ARG A 191 -13.43 9.91 14.07
C ARG A 191 -14.64 9.13 14.61
N PRO A 192 -14.72 7.80 14.42
CA PRO A 192 -15.74 7.02 15.07
C PRO A 192 -15.63 7.26 16.59
N LYS A 193 -16.74 7.63 17.22
CA LYS A 193 -16.81 7.67 18.68
C LYS A 193 -16.50 6.26 19.18
N LYS A 194 -15.52 6.16 20.08
CA LYS A 194 -15.19 4.90 20.75
C LYS A 194 -16.40 4.38 21.52
#